data_58149c77b027f8c3be56884b31353881
#
_entry.id   58149c77b027f8c3be56884b31353881
#
_cell.length_a   1.000
_cell.length_b   1.000
_cell.length_c   1.000
_cell.angle_alpha   90.00
_cell.angle_beta   90.00
_cell.angle_gamma   90.00
#
_symmetry.space_group_name_H-M   'P 1'
#
loop_
_entity.id
_entity.type
_entity.pdbx_description
1 polymer ?
#
loop_
_entity_poly.entity_id
_entity_poly.type
_entity_poly.pdbx_seq_one_letter_code
_entity_poly.pdbx_strand_id
1 'polypeptide(L)'
;MTPTHAASLVRELSQPLVSGAFLAARDRERLLEVLPRATGETLDAFAAAAVAVRRARIGDAASLCAIVSAKSGRCGENCAFCAQSGHYATNAPQHPLLPPPRIVAAAAAMARRGVTRFGVVASGKALPDEELESVATALTGIARLPMAADASLGVLSEDALARLKAAGLAAYHHNLETSRAFYPSICTSRAFEDNLEVLRACRRSGIPVCSGGLFGMGESWADRADLALTLLEAGVFSVPVNFLSPIAGTPLADRPVLSRDEARRIVVL
;
A
#
# COMPACT_ATOMS: atom_id res chain seq x y z
N MET A 1 -17.12 -22.65 -17.23
CA MET A 1 -15.79 -23.31 -17.34
C MET A 1 -15.83 -24.53 -16.45
N THR A 2 -15.37 -25.70 -16.91
CA THR A 2 -15.28 -26.90 -16.06
C THR A 2 -14.10 -26.76 -15.09
N PRO A 3 -14.13 -27.41 -13.89
CA PRO A 3 -13.02 -27.37 -12.94
C PRO A 3 -11.67 -27.77 -13.55
N THR A 4 -11.66 -28.79 -14.40
CA THR A 4 -10.45 -29.25 -15.11
C THR A 4 -9.87 -28.19 -16.04
N HIS A 5 -10.71 -27.47 -16.76
CA HIS A 5 -10.26 -26.39 -17.64
C HIS A 5 -9.73 -25.19 -16.83
N ALA A 6 -10.37 -24.85 -15.72
CA ALA A 6 -9.90 -23.83 -14.79
C ALA A 6 -8.50 -24.16 -14.22
N ALA A 7 -8.30 -25.39 -13.74
CA ALA A 7 -7.02 -25.84 -13.21
C ALA A 7 -5.89 -25.82 -14.26
N SER A 8 -6.19 -26.17 -15.52
CA SER A 8 -5.24 -26.06 -16.64
C SER A 8 -4.84 -24.62 -16.90
N LEU A 9 -5.81 -23.72 -16.99
CA LEU A 9 -5.57 -22.29 -17.19
C LEU A 9 -4.72 -21.69 -16.06
N VAL A 10 -5.06 -21.96 -14.80
CA VAL A 10 -4.31 -21.46 -13.63
C VAL A 10 -2.85 -21.93 -13.69
N ARG A 11 -2.61 -23.18 -14.04
CA ARG A 11 -1.25 -23.71 -14.18
C ARG A 11 -0.49 -23.01 -15.30
N GLU A 12 -1.09 -22.83 -16.46
CA GLU A 12 -0.51 -22.14 -17.60
C GLU A 12 -0.11 -20.68 -17.24
N LEU A 13 -1.00 -19.95 -16.57
CA LEU A 13 -0.77 -18.57 -16.15
C LEU A 13 0.29 -18.45 -15.03
N SER A 14 0.37 -19.41 -14.12
CA SER A 14 1.29 -19.32 -12.99
C SER A 14 2.74 -19.75 -13.34
N GLN A 15 2.92 -20.64 -14.32
CA GLN A 15 4.23 -21.19 -14.62
C GLN A 15 5.27 -20.13 -15.04
N PRO A 16 4.97 -19.15 -15.92
CA PRO A 16 5.89 -18.05 -16.21
C PRO A 16 6.28 -17.25 -14.95
N LEU A 17 5.31 -16.97 -14.07
CA LEU A 17 5.53 -16.21 -12.85
C LEU A 17 6.45 -16.96 -11.88
N VAL A 18 6.27 -18.27 -11.72
CA VAL A 18 7.16 -19.13 -10.91
C VAL A 18 8.59 -19.08 -11.42
N SER A 19 8.80 -19.10 -12.75
CA SER A 19 10.13 -19.03 -13.38
C SER A 19 10.73 -17.62 -13.43
N GLY A 20 9.99 -16.61 -12.99
CA GLY A 20 10.48 -15.22 -12.91
C GLY A 20 10.13 -14.33 -14.09
N ALA A 21 9.36 -14.84 -15.04
CA ALA A 21 8.81 -14.03 -16.12
C ALA A 21 7.55 -13.29 -15.69
N PHE A 22 7.18 -12.26 -16.45
CA PHE A 22 5.89 -11.59 -16.32
C PHE A 22 4.87 -12.18 -17.28
N LEU A 23 3.58 -12.03 -16.93
CA LEU A 23 2.51 -12.42 -17.84
C LEU A 23 2.52 -11.55 -19.12
N ALA A 24 2.41 -12.19 -20.27
CA ALA A 24 2.18 -11.51 -21.53
C ALA A 24 0.80 -10.81 -21.51
N ALA A 25 0.60 -9.79 -22.36
CA ALA A 25 -0.67 -9.04 -22.42
C ALA A 25 -1.88 -9.96 -22.58
N ARG A 26 -1.82 -10.92 -23.53
CA ARG A 26 -2.88 -11.91 -23.74
C ARG A 26 -3.20 -12.74 -22.50
N ASP A 27 -2.20 -13.12 -21.73
CA ASP A 27 -2.41 -13.93 -20.52
C ASP A 27 -3.01 -13.11 -19.38
N ARG A 28 -2.66 -11.83 -19.29
CA ARG A 28 -3.33 -10.88 -18.37
C ARG A 28 -4.81 -10.70 -18.72
N GLU A 29 -5.16 -10.58 -20.01
CA GLU A 29 -6.56 -10.53 -20.45
C GLU A 29 -7.31 -11.79 -20.03
N ARG A 30 -6.75 -12.97 -20.30
CA ARG A 30 -7.34 -14.26 -19.88
C ARG A 30 -7.51 -14.36 -18.36
N LEU A 31 -6.56 -13.88 -17.58
CA LEU A 31 -6.69 -13.80 -16.12
C LEU A 31 -7.88 -12.94 -15.72
N LEU A 32 -8.02 -11.75 -16.30
CA LEU A 32 -9.10 -10.81 -16.01
C LEU A 32 -10.48 -11.26 -16.50
N GLU A 33 -10.57 -12.17 -17.46
CA GLU A 33 -11.84 -12.79 -17.86
C GLU A 33 -12.34 -13.80 -16.81
N VAL A 34 -11.43 -14.51 -16.15
CA VAL A 34 -11.76 -15.65 -15.30
C VAL A 34 -11.73 -15.29 -13.80
N LEU A 35 -10.67 -14.65 -13.34
CA LEU A 35 -10.46 -14.37 -11.91
C LEU A 35 -11.61 -13.59 -11.24
N PRO A 36 -12.23 -12.56 -11.88
CA PRO A 36 -13.33 -11.82 -11.26
C PRO A 36 -14.55 -12.65 -10.89
N ARG A 37 -14.72 -13.80 -11.55
CA ARG A 37 -15.84 -14.71 -11.37
C ARG A 37 -15.46 -16.03 -10.72
N ALA A 38 -14.20 -16.21 -10.37
CA ALA A 38 -13.70 -17.45 -9.76
C ALA A 38 -14.33 -17.64 -8.37
N THR A 39 -14.85 -18.83 -8.13
CA THR A 39 -15.42 -19.26 -6.84
C THR A 39 -15.03 -20.71 -6.55
N GLY A 40 -15.19 -21.19 -5.30
CA GLY A 40 -14.94 -22.57 -4.91
C GLY A 40 -13.56 -23.06 -5.36
N GLU A 41 -13.52 -24.25 -5.95
CA GLU A 41 -12.28 -24.92 -6.39
C GLU A 41 -11.44 -24.07 -7.37
N THR A 42 -12.10 -23.29 -8.23
CA THR A 42 -11.37 -22.41 -9.16
C THR A 42 -10.61 -21.31 -8.41
N LEU A 43 -11.25 -20.67 -7.43
CA LEU A 43 -10.59 -19.66 -6.61
C LEU A 43 -9.49 -20.26 -5.73
N ASP A 44 -9.70 -21.46 -5.22
CA ASP A 44 -8.70 -22.20 -4.44
C ASP A 44 -7.48 -22.56 -5.30
N ALA A 45 -7.67 -22.92 -6.57
CA ALA A 45 -6.58 -23.17 -7.51
C ALA A 45 -5.76 -21.91 -7.77
N PHE A 46 -6.40 -20.75 -7.98
CA PHE A 46 -5.70 -19.47 -8.10
C PHE A 46 -4.92 -19.12 -6.83
N ALA A 47 -5.52 -19.27 -5.66
CA ALA A 47 -4.84 -19.01 -4.39
C ALA A 47 -3.62 -19.94 -4.18
N ALA A 48 -3.72 -21.22 -4.51
CA ALA A 48 -2.61 -22.16 -4.46
C ALA A 48 -1.48 -21.78 -5.43
N ALA A 49 -1.83 -21.33 -6.64
CA ALA A 49 -0.87 -20.84 -7.62
C ALA A 49 -0.14 -19.58 -7.14
N ALA A 50 -0.85 -18.61 -6.56
CA ALA A 50 -0.25 -17.40 -5.98
C ALA A 50 0.73 -17.76 -4.85
N VAL A 51 0.40 -18.73 -3.98
CA VAL A 51 1.31 -19.24 -2.96
C VAL A 51 2.54 -19.90 -3.58
N ALA A 52 2.40 -20.65 -4.66
CA ALA A 52 3.53 -21.27 -5.36
C ALA A 52 4.47 -20.21 -5.98
N VAL A 53 3.91 -19.18 -6.61
CA VAL A 53 4.67 -18.03 -7.14
C VAL A 53 5.41 -17.33 -6.00
N ARG A 54 4.73 -17.00 -4.89
CA ARG A 54 5.34 -16.37 -3.71
C ARG A 54 6.52 -17.19 -3.19
N ARG A 55 6.34 -18.50 -3.00
CA ARG A 55 7.40 -19.40 -2.52
C ARG A 55 8.61 -19.42 -3.44
N ALA A 56 8.36 -19.51 -4.73
CA ALA A 56 9.44 -19.52 -5.71
C ALA A 56 10.20 -18.20 -5.79
N ARG A 57 9.52 -17.04 -5.56
CA ARG A 57 10.09 -15.71 -5.78
C ARG A 57 10.65 -15.07 -4.52
N ILE A 58 10.03 -15.30 -3.37
CA ILE A 58 10.29 -14.58 -2.11
C ILE A 58 10.63 -15.57 -0.98
N GLY A 59 10.21 -16.84 -1.10
CA GLY A 59 10.35 -17.85 -0.06
C GLY A 59 9.16 -17.87 0.90
N ASP A 60 9.29 -18.61 2.01
CA ASP A 60 8.22 -18.81 3.00
C ASP A 60 8.26 -17.85 4.19
N ALA A 61 9.35 -17.08 4.33
CA ALA A 61 9.50 -16.14 5.44
C ALA A 61 8.45 -15.03 5.40
N ALA A 62 7.90 -14.69 6.56
CA ALA A 62 7.03 -13.55 6.76
C ALA A 62 7.81 -12.42 7.44
N SER A 63 7.68 -11.20 6.92
CA SER A 63 8.20 -10.00 7.57
C SER A 63 7.08 -9.33 8.36
N LEU A 64 7.37 -8.93 9.60
CA LEU A 64 6.44 -8.20 10.44
C LEU A 64 6.71 -6.69 10.31
N CYS A 65 5.66 -5.95 9.95
CA CYS A 65 5.68 -4.49 9.90
C CYS A 65 4.72 -3.92 10.95
N ALA A 66 5.14 -2.85 11.62
CA ALA A 66 4.28 -2.06 12.51
C ALA A 66 4.41 -0.58 12.16
N ILE A 67 3.42 0.21 12.56
CA ILE A 67 3.42 1.66 12.35
C ILE A 67 3.15 2.40 13.66
N VAL A 68 3.56 3.66 13.70
CA VAL A 68 3.06 4.65 14.66
C VAL A 68 2.33 5.76 13.89
N SER A 69 1.12 6.10 14.32
CA SER A 69 0.46 7.33 13.92
C SER A 69 1.16 8.49 14.63
N ALA A 70 2.20 9.03 14.01
CA ALA A 70 3.03 10.07 14.61
C ALA A 70 2.34 11.44 14.63
N LYS A 71 1.44 11.70 13.66
CA LYS A 71 0.56 12.86 13.60
C LYS A 71 -0.79 12.42 13.11
N SER A 72 -1.88 12.88 13.70
CA SER A 72 -3.22 12.43 13.34
C SER A 72 -4.24 13.55 13.25
N GLY A 73 -5.14 13.42 12.28
CA GLY A 73 -6.26 14.33 12.04
C GLY A 73 -5.90 15.60 11.26
N ARG A 74 -6.93 16.40 10.96
CA ARG A 74 -6.85 17.70 10.27
C ARG A 74 -6.08 17.67 8.94
N CYS A 75 -6.12 16.55 8.21
CA CYS A 75 -5.55 16.48 6.87
C CYS A 75 -6.33 17.40 5.93
N GLY A 76 -5.63 18.22 5.15
CA GLY A 76 -6.24 19.11 4.15
C GLY A 76 -6.74 18.39 2.90
N GLU A 77 -6.48 17.09 2.76
CA GLU A 77 -6.95 16.28 1.64
C GLU A 77 -8.36 15.75 1.89
N ASN A 78 -9.17 15.64 0.81
CA ASN A 78 -10.56 15.20 0.89
C ASN A 78 -10.77 13.73 0.46
N CYS A 79 -9.80 12.87 0.72
CA CYS A 79 -9.92 11.44 0.39
C CYS A 79 -11.17 10.84 1.03
N ALA A 80 -12.10 10.34 0.20
CA ALA A 80 -13.47 9.95 0.60
C ALA A 80 -13.54 8.81 1.61
N PHE A 81 -12.47 8.04 1.76
CA PHE A 81 -12.37 6.93 2.72
C PHE A 81 -11.70 7.32 4.05
N CYS A 82 -11.06 8.51 4.13
CA CYS A 82 -10.10 8.78 5.18
C CYS A 82 -10.74 9.50 6.37
N ALA A 83 -10.73 8.85 7.54
CA ALA A 83 -11.22 9.43 8.79
C ALA A 83 -10.38 10.61 9.29
N GLN A 84 -9.15 10.78 8.80
CA GLN A 84 -8.26 11.87 9.23
C GLN A 84 -8.42 13.14 8.39
N SER A 85 -9.27 13.11 7.34
CA SER A 85 -9.58 14.29 6.53
C SER A 85 -10.24 15.37 7.38
N GLY A 86 -9.76 16.60 7.25
CA GLY A 86 -10.40 17.78 7.88
C GLY A 86 -11.73 18.18 7.24
N HIS A 87 -12.08 17.57 6.11
CA HIS A 87 -13.35 17.81 5.40
C HIS A 87 -14.53 17.02 5.96
N TYR A 88 -14.28 16.04 6.85
CA TYR A 88 -15.30 15.12 7.33
C TYR A 88 -15.40 15.12 8.86
N ALA A 89 -16.64 15.02 9.37
CA ALA A 89 -16.90 14.93 10.79
C ALA A 89 -16.79 13.47 11.27
N THR A 90 -15.58 13.05 11.58
CA THR A 90 -15.29 11.71 12.10
C THR A 90 -14.79 11.77 13.54
N ASN A 91 -14.82 10.64 14.25
CA ASN A 91 -14.28 10.50 15.60
C ASN A 91 -12.78 10.12 15.61
N ALA A 92 -12.05 10.37 14.53
CA ALA A 92 -10.61 10.05 14.48
C ALA A 92 -9.85 10.86 15.54
N PRO A 93 -8.96 10.23 16.32
CA PRO A 93 -8.12 10.94 17.27
C PRO A 93 -7.29 12.01 16.57
N GLN A 94 -7.15 13.17 17.19
CA GLN A 94 -6.36 14.28 16.66
C GLN A 94 -5.24 14.62 17.64
N HIS A 95 -4.03 14.67 17.12
CA HIS A 95 -2.85 15.10 17.90
C HIS A 95 -1.76 15.66 16.96
N PRO A 96 -0.94 16.62 17.45
CA PRO A 96 0.22 17.12 16.74
C PRO A 96 1.26 16.00 16.57
N LEU A 97 2.34 16.31 15.85
CA LEU A 97 3.46 15.39 15.70
C LEU A 97 4.01 14.97 17.06
N LEU A 98 4.13 13.68 17.27
CA LEU A 98 4.74 13.12 18.47
C LEU A 98 6.23 13.50 18.53
N PRO A 99 6.75 13.80 19.71
CA PRO A 99 8.18 14.08 19.85
C PRO A 99 9.03 12.84 19.50
N PRO A 100 10.22 13.01 18.91
CA PRO A 100 11.09 11.91 18.46
C PRO A 100 11.32 10.80 19.50
N PRO A 101 11.56 11.10 20.81
CA PRO A 101 11.73 10.04 21.81
C PRO A 101 10.51 9.11 21.96
N ARG A 102 9.30 9.62 21.78
CA ARG A 102 8.08 8.80 21.85
C ARG A 102 7.96 7.88 20.63
N ILE A 103 8.32 8.37 19.45
CA ILE A 103 8.34 7.58 18.21
C ILE A 103 9.36 6.44 18.34
N VAL A 104 10.58 6.76 18.79
CA VAL A 104 11.65 5.76 18.98
C VAL A 104 11.27 4.73 20.07
N ALA A 105 10.65 5.16 21.17
CA ALA A 105 10.18 4.24 22.22
C ALA A 105 9.11 3.25 21.68
N ALA A 106 8.19 3.71 20.83
CA ALA A 106 7.22 2.84 20.17
C ALA A 106 7.92 1.82 19.27
N ALA A 107 8.89 2.24 18.45
CA ALA A 107 9.69 1.36 17.61
C ALA A 107 10.45 0.31 18.43
N ALA A 108 11.11 0.71 19.52
CA ALA A 108 11.82 -0.18 20.42
C ALA A 108 10.89 -1.23 21.06
N ALA A 109 9.65 -0.84 21.41
CA ALA A 109 8.65 -1.79 21.92
C ALA A 109 8.25 -2.84 20.86
N MET A 110 8.17 -2.46 19.59
CA MET A 110 7.85 -3.37 18.48
C MET A 110 9.06 -4.25 18.12
N ALA A 111 10.28 -3.73 18.16
CA ALA A 111 11.50 -4.52 17.96
C ALA A 111 11.58 -5.71 18.95
N ARG A 112 11.25 -5.49 20.22
CA ARG A 112 11.19 -6.57 21.23
C ARG A 112 10.14 -7.64 20.94
N ARG A 113 9.18 -7.37 20.03
CA ARG A 113 8.14 -8.31 19.57
C ARG A 113 8.51 -8.98 18.25
N GLY A 114 9.73 -8.78 17.76
CA GLY A 114 10.20 -9.38 16.50
C GLY A 114 9.75 -8.63 15.25
N VAL A 115 9.25 -7.40 15.37
CA VAL A 115 8.93 -6.55 14.21
C VAL A 115 10.22 -6.14 13.53
N THR A 116 10.29 -6.33 12.22
CA THR A 116 11.49 -6.08 11.40
C THR A 116 11.43 -4.80 10.58
N ARG A 117 10.25 -4.19 10.46
CA ARG A 117 10.04 -2.90 9.79
C ARG A 117 9.09 -2.02 10.60
N PHE A 118 9.43 -0.74 10.75
CA PHE A 118 8.62 0.20 11.52
C PHE A 118 8.39 1.51 10.77
N GLY A 119 7.12 1.82 10.49
CA GLY A 119 6.71 3.00 9.73
C GLY A 119 6.30 4.17 10.63
N VAL A 120 6.86 5.35 10.37
CA VAL A 120 6.41 6.63 10.93
C VAL A 120 5.37 7.23 9.99
N VAL A 121 4.12 7.31 10.43
CA VAL A 121 2.99 7.77 9.60
C VAL A 121 2.45 9.09 10.12
N ALA A 122 2.28 10.07 9.24
CA ALA A 122 1.71 11.36 9.58
C ALA A 122 0.54 11.73 8.67
N SER A 123 -0.52 12.30 9.25
CA SER A 123 -1.59 12.94 8.49
C SER A 123 -1.11 14.25 7.86
N GLY A 124 -1.66 14.58 6.68
CA GLY A 124 -1.35 15.82 5.96
C GLY A 124 -0.95 15.55 4.52
N LYS A 125 -1.07 16.58 3.66
CA LYS A 125 -0.59 16.51 2.27
C LYS A 125 0.94 16.43 2.23
N ALA A 126 1.60 17.16 3.12
CA ALA A 126 3.05 17.18 3.35
C ALA A 126 3.30 17.66 4.77
N LEU A 127 4.50 17.38 5.31
CA LEU A 127 4.93 17.96 6.59
C LEU A 127 5.68 19.28 6.36
N PRO A 128 5.53 20.28 7.24
CA PRO A 128 6.44 21.42 7.31
C PRO A 128 7.87 20.99 7.59
N ASP A 129 8.86 21.79 7.18
CA ASP A 129 10.28 21.46 7.34
C ASP A 129 10.68 21.17 8.80
N GLU A 130 10.15 21.92 9.77
CA GLU A 130 10.42 21.70 11.20
C GLU A 130 9.91 20.32 11.67
N GLU A 131 8.72 19.90 11.23
CA GLU A 131 8.20 18.57 11.54
C GLU A 131 9.00 17.49 10.81
N LEU A 132 9.49 17.76 9.60
CA LEU A 132 10.33 16.84 8.85
C LEU A 132 11.66 16.59 9.55
N GLU A 133 12.30 17.61 10.10
CA GLU A 133 13.53 17.48 10.92
C GLU A 133 13.28 16.66 12.20
N SER A 134 12.12 16.85 12.83
CA SER A 134 11.72 16.01 13.97
C SER A 134 11.59 14.54 13.57
N VAL A 135 10.98 14.25 12.40
CA VAL A 135 10.89 12.87 11.89
C VAL A 135 12.26 12.33 11.54
N ALA A 136 13.14 13.11 10.89
CA ALA A 136 14.52 12.70 10.60
C ALA A 136 15.28 12.30 11.88
N THR A 137 15.12 13.07 12.95
CA THR A 137 15.67 12.74 14.29
C THR A 137 15.13 11.39 14.80
N ALA A 138 13.82 11.14 14.64
CA ALA A 138 13.21 9.86 15.03
C ALA A 138 13.75 8.71 14.18
N LEU A 139 13.88 8.87 12.86
CA LEU A 139 14.44 7.84 11.96
C LEU A 139 15.88 7.47 12.35
N THR A 140 16.71 8.47 12.68
CA THR A 140 18.08 8.23 13.18
C THR A 140 18.08 7.38 14.46
N GLY A 141 17.10 7.61 15.33
CA GLY A 141 16.93 6.79 16.54
C GLY A 141 16.46 5.36 16.23
N ILE A 142 15.53 5.20 15.29
CA ILE A 142 15.01 3.89 14.86
C ILE A 142 16.10 3.09 14.12
N ALA A 143 16.92 3.73 13.29
CA ALA A 143 18.01 3.08 12.55
C ALA A 143 19.06 2.41 13.45
N ARG A 144 19.09 2.73 14.77
CA ARG A 144 19.94 2.05 15.77
C ARG A 144 19.30 0.78 16.33
N LEU A 145 18.04 0.50 15.99
CA LEU A 145 17.33 -0.70 16.41
C LEU A 145 17.47 -1.80 15.34
N PRO A 146 17.27 -3.09 15.67
CA PRO A 146 17.33 -4.18 14.70
C PRO A 146 16.08 -4.24 13.80
N MET A 147 15.78 -3.14 13.10
CA MET A 147 14.64 -3.00 12.20
C MET A 147 14.88 -1.93 11.13
N ALA A 148 14.17 -2.04 10.02
CA ALA A 148 14.15 -1.02 8.99
C ALA A 148 13.19 0.11 9.38
N ALA A 149 13.63 1.37 9.22
CA ALA A 149 12.82 2.55 9.47
C ALA A 149 12.13 3.01 8.18
N ASP A 150 10.80 2.97 8.14
CA ASP A 150 9.98 3.42 7.02
C ASP A 150 9.22 4.71 7.38
N ALA A 151 8.75 5.44 6.38
CA ALA A 151 7.93 6.64 6.61
C ALA A 151 6.83 6.80 5.56
N SER A 152 5.70 7.41 5.99
CA SER A 152 4.58 7.83 5.15
C SER A 152 4.14 9.23 5.59
N LEU A 153 4.62 10.26 4.86
CA LEU A 153 4.55 11.67 5.27
C LEU A 153 3.91 12.56 4.20
N GLY A 154 3.18 11.95 3.25
CA GLY A 154 2.54 12.66 2.15
C GLY A 154 3.48 12.92 0.96
N VAL A 155 3.29 14.03 0.27
CA VAL A 155 4.06 14.43 -0.91
C VAL A 155 5.33 15.15 -0.47
N LEU A 156 6.48 14.61 -0.81
CA LEU A 156 7.79 15.17 -0.44
C LEU A 156 8.60 15.54 -1.68
N SER A 157 9.41 16.58 -1.57
CA SER A 157 10.43 16.92 -2.55
C SER A 157 11.60 15.94 -2.52
N GLU A 158 12.40 15.91 -3.59
CA GLU A 158 13.63 15.09 -3.63
C GLU A 158 14.63 15.48 -2.53
N ASP A 159 14.74 16.77 -2.21
CA ASP A 159 15.60 17.24 -1.11
C ASP A 159 15.11 16.73 0.25
N ALA A 160 13.80 16.75 0.49
CA ALA A 160 13.21 16.19 1.70
C ALA A 160 13.47 14.67 1.80
N LEU A 161 13.28 13.95 0.70
CA LEU A 161 13.58 12.52 0.61
C LEU A 161 15.06 12.23 0.85
N ALA A 162 15.97 13.03 0.30
CA ALA A 162 17.41 12.89 0.52
C ALA A 162 17.79 13.10 1.99
N ARG A 163 17.21 14.11 2.65
CA ARG A 163 17.40 14.34 4.11
C ARG A 163 16.93 13.14 4.94
N LEU A 164 15.74 12.61 4.66
CA LEU A 164 15.23 11.42 5.37
C LEU A 164 16.09 10.19 5.11
N LYS A 165 16.58 10.00 3.87
CA LYS A 165 17.49 8.90 3.53
C LYS A 165 18.80 8.99 4.33
N ALA A 166 19.38 10.17 4.42
CA ALA A 166 20.58 10.42 5.25
C ALA A 166 20.32 10.15 6.74
N ALA A 167 19.09 10.35 7.22
CA ALA A 167 18.65 10.04 8.57
C ALA A 167 18.35 8.56 8.82
N GLY A 168 18.45 7.69 7.80
CA GLY A 168 18.25 6.25 7.95
C GLY A 168 16.92 5.71 7.43
N LEU A 169 16.17 6.47 6.61
CA LEU A 169 14.97 5.98 5.94
C LEU A 169 15.32 4.78 5.03
N ALA A 170 14.69 3.64 5.30
CA ALA A 170 14.90 2.40 4.54
C ALA A 170 13.93 2.24 3.36
N ALA A 171 12.68 2.68 3.51
CA ALA A 171 11.69 2.74 2.43
C ALA A 171 10.66 3.83 2.69
N TYR A 172 10.06 4.33 1.61
CA TYR A 172 8.98 5.31 1.69
C TYR A 172 7.65 4.66 1.30
N HIS A 173 6.61 4.88 2.13
CA HIS A 173 5.27 4.41 1.87
C HIS A 173 4.41 5.56 1.31
N HIS A 174 3.83 5.35 0.13
CA HIS A 174 2.87 6.28 -0.47
C HIS A 174 1.94 5.53 -1.42
N ASN A 175 0.69 5.34 -1.02
CA ASN A 175 -0.28 4.61 -1.83
C ASN A 175 -0.75 5.42 -3.05
N LEU A 176 -1.01 4.72 -4.14
CA LEU A 176 -1.79 5.23 -5.27
C LEU A 176 -3.30 5.14 -5.02
N GLU A 177 -3.71 4.29 -4.09
CA GLU A 177 -5.06 3.98 -3.61
C GLU A 177 -5.94 3.25 -4.63
N THR A 178 -5.97 3.67 -5.90
CA THR A 178 -6.78 3.07 -6.97
C THR A 178 -6.19 3.39 -8.35
N SER A 179 -6.93 3.05 -9.44
CA SER A 179 -6.54 3.42 -10.81
C SER A 179 -6.55 4.93 -11.04
N ARG A 180 -5.83 5.37 -12.07
CA ARG A 180 -5.87 6.75 -12.55
C ARG A 180 -7.29 7.20 -12.92
N ALA A 181 -8.05 6.32 -13.58
CA ALA A 181 -9.40 6.63 -14.04
C ALA A 181 -10.40 6.79 -12.88
N PHE A 182 -10.29 5.96 -11.84
CA PHE A 182 -11.18 6.00 -10.70
C PHE A 182 -10.78 7.00 -9.61
N TYR A 183 -9.52 7.42 -9.56
CA TYR A 183 -8.98 8.31 -8.52
C TYR A 183 -9.79 9.60 -8.30
N PRO A 184 -10.26 10.33 -9.35
CA PRO A 184 -11.08 11.53 -9.15
C PRO A 184 -12.40 11.30 -8.40
N SER A 185 -12.88 10.06 -8.35
CA SER A 185 -14.08 9.68 -7.60
C SER A 185 -13.85 9.60 -6.10
N ILE A 186 -12.59 9.50 -5.66
CA ILE A 186 -12.24 9.32 -4.24
C ILE A 186 -11.44 10.49 -3.66
N CYS A 187 -10.82 11.32 -4.49
CA CYS A 187 -10.05 12.48 -4.05
C CYS A 187 -10.03 13.54 -5.16
N THR A 188 -10.34 14.78 -4.80
CA THR A 188 -10.31 15.93 -5.71
C THR A 188 -9.37 17.04 -5.25
N SER A 189 -8.82 16.96 -4.05
CA SER A 189 -7.86 17.92 -3.50
C SER A 189 -6.43 17.69 -3.99
N ARG A 190 -6.18 16.52 -4.64
CA ARG A 190 -4.89 16.12 -5.20
C ARG A 190 -5.11 15.28 -6.46
N ALA A 191 -4.23 15.41 -7.44
CA ALA A 191 -4.27 14.59 -8.64
C ALA A 191 -3.60 13.23 -8.43
N PHE A 192 -3.98 12.22 -9.21
CA PHE A 192 -3.31 10.91 -9.24
C PHE A 192 -1.82 11.05 -9.58
N GLU A 193 -1.50 11.96 -10.50
CA GLU A 193 -0.14 12.22 -10.95
C GLU A 193 0.77 12.71 -9.82
N ASP A 194 0.24 13.48 -8.86
CA ASP A 194 1.01 13.93 -7.69
C ASP A 194 1.50 12.73 -6.87
N ASN A 195 0.63 11.71 -6.70
CA ASN A 195 1.01 10.47 -6.02
C ASN A 195 2.05 9.68 -6.80
N LEU A 196 1.85 9.54 -8.12
CA LEU A 196 2.76 8.79 -8.97
C LEU A 196 4.14 9.48 -9.03
N GLU A 197 4.18 10.82 -8.99
CA GLU A 197 5.43 11.58 -8.96
C GLU A 197 6.21 11.34 -7.66
N VAL A 198 5.56 11.14 -6.53
CA VAL A 198 6.25 10.74 -5.28
C VAL A 198 6.97 9.40 -5.46
N LEU A 199 6.35 8.42 -6.11
CA LEU A 199 6.98 7.13 -6.39
C LEU A 199 8.21 7.30 -7.28
N ARG A 200 8.10 8.14 -8.32
CA ARG A 200 9.20 8.45 -9.22
C ARG A 200 10.35 9.18 -8.52
N ALA A 201 10.04 10.17 -7.67
CA ALA A 201 11.02 10.90 -6.88
C ALA A 201 11.79 9.98 -5.92
N CYS A 202 11.09 9.08 -5.23
CA CYS A 202 11.72 8.06 -4.40
C CYS A 202 12.68 7.18 -5.22
N ARG A 203 12.26 6.73 -6.40
CA ARG A 203 13.10 5.92 -7.29
C ARG A 203 14.35 6.66 -7.74
N ARG A 204 14.22 7.94 -8.15
CA ARG A 204 15.38 8.78 -8.52
C ARG A 204 16.33 8.98 -7.34
N SER A 205 15.79 9.11 -6.13
CA SER A 205 16.56 9.20 -4.89
C SER A 205 17.14 7.84 -4.41
N GLY A 206 16.86 6.75 -5.10
CA GLY A 206 17.28 5.40 -4.71
C GLY A 206 16.69 4.96 -3.37
N ILE A 207 15.43 5.33 -3.10
CA ILE A 207 14.64 4.92 -1.94
C ILE A 207 13.62 3.88 -2.39
N PRO A 208 13.64 2.65 -1.83
CA PRO A 208 12.62 1.66 -2.10
C PRO A 208 11.22 2.17 -1.78
N VAL A 209 10.24 1.85 -2.62
CA VAL A 209 8.85 2.31 -2.47
C VAL A 209 7.93 1.17 -2.07
N CYS A 210 7.19 1.37 -0.99
CA CYS A 210 6.02 0.58 -0.63
C CYS A 210 4.77 1.37 -1.07
N SER A 211 4.01 0.84 -2.03
CA SER A 211 2.82 1.51 -2.56
C SER A 211 1.79 0.48 -3.01
N GLY A 212 0.54 0.74 -2.72
CA GLY A 212 -0.58 -0.14 -3.03
C GLY A 212 -1.88 0.63 -3.13
N GLY A 213 -2.97 -0.04 -2.76
CA GLY A 213 -4.31 0.53 -2.87
C GLY A 213 -5.26 0.12 -1.76
N LEU A 214 -6.40 0.79 -1.78
CA LEU A 214 -7.58 0.49 -0.97
C LEU A 214 -8.68 -0.01 -1.89
N PHE A 215 -9.20 -1.19 -1.62
CA PHE A 215 -10.20 -1.85 -2.44
C PHE A 215 -11.57 -1.89 -1.76
N GLY A 216 -12.64 -1.86 -2.56
CA GLY A 216 -14.02 -1.82 -2.07
C GLY A 216 -14.62 -0.41 -2.06
N MET A 217 -13.98 0.56 -2.68
CA MET A 217 -14.48 1.92 -2.80
C MET A 217 -15.50 2.10 -3.93
N GLY A 218 -15.66 1.11 -4.82
CA GLY A 218 -16.54 1.11 -5.99
C GLY A 218 -15.80 1.02 -7.32
N GLU A 219 -14.49 0.81 -7.25
CA GLU A 219 -13.63 0.54 -8.39
C GLU A 219 -14.03 -0.75 -9.12
N SER A 220 -13.82 -0.79 -10.43
CA SER A 220 -14.03 -1.97 -11.26
C SER A 220 -12.83 -2.91 -11.25
N TRP A 221 -12.98 -4.10 -11.83
CA TRP A 221 -11.84 -5.01 -12.05
C TRP A 221 -10.80 -4.45 -13.03
N ALA A 222 -11.23 -3.64 -13.99
CA ALA A 222 -10.30 -2.93 -14.88
C ALA A 222 -9.45 -1.92 -14.08
N ASP A 223 -10.05 -1.22 -13.12
CA ASP A 223 -9.31 -0.29 -12.23
C ASP A 223 -8.29 -1.03 -11.36
N ARG A 224 -8.64 -2.19 -10.82
CA ARG A 224 -7.74 -3.04 -10.02
C ARG A 224 -6.54 -3.50 -10.83
N ALA A 225 -6.78 -3.92 -12.07
CA ALA A 225 -5.72 -4.33 -12.99
C ALA A 225 -4.83 -3.15 -13.40
N ASP A 226 -5.40 -1.99 -13.70
CA ASP A 226 -4.66 -0.77 -14.03
C ASP A 226 -3.75 -0.35 -12.87
N LEU A 227 -4.27 -0.38 -11.63
CA LEU A 227 -3.45 -0.11 -10.44
C LEU A 227 -2.29 -1.09 -10.33
N ALA A 228 -2.54 -2.41 -10.47
CA ALA A 228 -1.50 -3.43 -10.38
C ALA A 228 -0.39 -3.23 -11.43
N LEU A 229 -0.76 -2.91 -12.67
CA LEU A 229 0.18 -2.61 -13.75
C LEU A 229 0.96 -1.33 -13.50
N THR A 230 0.30 -0.27 -13.02
CA THR A 230 0.96 0.99 -12.68
C THR A 230 1.99 0.81 -11.56
N LEU A 231 1.69 0.02 -10.53
CA LEU A 231 2.63 -0.30 -9.45
C LEU A 231 3.83 -1.10 -9.96
N LEU A 232 3.60 -2.07 -10.85
CA LEU A 232 4.65 -2.83 -11.50
C LEU A 232 5.59 -1.93 -12.31
N GLU A 233 5.05 -1.04 -13.14
CA GLU A 233 5.81 -0.08 -13.95
C GLU A 233 6.59 0.93 -13.09
N ALA A 234 6.01 1.34 -11.96
CA ALA A 234 6.67 2.20 -10.99
C ALA A 234 7.83 1.49 -10.25
N GLY A 235 7.96 0.17 -10.37
CA GLY A 235 9.03 -0.61 -9.73
C GLY A 235 8.86 -0.69 -8.20
N VAL A 236 7.62 -0.79 -7.73
CA VAL A 236 7.29 -0.90 -6.31
C VAL A 236 7.78 -2.26 -5.78
N PHE A 237 8.46 -2.25 -4.62
CA PHE A 237 9.00 -3.48 -4.03
C PHE A 237 8.03 -4.20 -3.09
N SER A 238 7.05 -3.46 -2.53
CA SER A 238 6.06 -3.97 -1.57
C SER A 238 4.70 -3.33 -1.85
N VAL A 239 3.67 -4.17 -1.97
CA VAL A 239 2.33 -3.71 -2.34
C VAL A 239 1.35 -4.00 -1.20
N PRO A 240 0.99 -3.02 -0.38
CA PRO A 240 -0.11 -3.15 0.58
C PRO A 240 -1.44 -3.32 -0.15
N VAL A 241 -2.17 -4.37 0.21
CA VAL A 241 -3.55 -4.61 -0.24
C VAL A 241 -4.46 -4.34 0.94
N ASN A 242 -5.13 -3.18 0.91
CA ASN A 242 -6.06 -2.76 1.96
C ASN A 242 -7.50 -2.94 1.49
N PHE A 243 -8.40 -3.25 2.42
CA PHE A 243 -9.82 -3.36 2.15
C PHE A 243 -10.58 -2.29 2.93
N LEU A 244 -11.55 -1.65 2.28
CA LEU A 244 -12.34 -0.60 2.89
C LEU A 244 -13.09 -1.14 4.12
N SER A 245 -12.86 -0.49 5.25
CA SER A 245 -13.69 -0.57 6.42
C SER A 245 -14.44 0.76 6.52
N PRO A 246 -15.74 0.82 6.20
CA PRO A 246 -16.50 2.06 6.17
C PRO A 246 -16.48 2.75 7.53
N ILE A 247 -16.24 4.06 7.53
CA ILE A 247 -16.15 4.86 8.76
C ILE A 247 -17.26 5.92 8.73
N ALA A 248 -18.05 5.97 9.79
CA ALA A 248 -19.11 6.95 9.94
C ALA A 248 -18.57 8.39 9.81
N GLY A 249 -19.30 9.23 9.11
CA GLY A 249 -18.91 10.60 8.80
C GLY A 249 -18.06 10.79 7.56
N THR A 250 -17.57 9.70 6.92
CA THR A 250 -16.89 9.77 5.63
C THR A 250 -17.89 9.58 4.47
N PRO A 251 -17.59 10.06 3.24
CA PRO A 251 -18.43 9.81 2.07
C PRO A 251 -18.66 8.34 1.74
N LEU A 252 -17.79 7.44 2.17
CA LEU A 252 -17.90 5.99 1.94
C LEU A 252 -18.47 5.24 3.16
N ALA A 253 -19.11 5.92 4.11
CA ALA A 253 -19.66 5.32 5.34
C ALA A 253 -20.66 4.18 5.07
N ASP A 254 -21.46 4.28 4.00
CA ASP A 254 -22.53 3.33 3.68
C ASP A 254 -22.09 2.29 2.60
N ARG A 255 -20.80 2.26 2.23
CA ARG A 255 -20.30 1.27 1.28
C ARG A 255 -20.33 -0.13 1.90
N PRO A 256 -20.83 -1.15 1.17
CA PRO A 256 -20.74 -2.52 1.64
C PRO A 256 -19.27 -2.96 1.72
N VAL A 257 -18.93 -3.71 2.74
CA VAL A 257 -17.63 -4.37 2.82
C VAL A 257 -17.52 -5.48 1.77
N LEU A 258 -16.32 -5.68 1.24
CA LEU A 258 -16.06 -6.75 0.28
C LEU A 258 -16.28 -8.12 0.93
N SER A 259 -16.84 -9.06 0.15
CA SER A 259 -16.93 -10.44 0.58
C SER A 259 -15.52 -11.05 0.71
N ARG A 260 -15.41 -12.11 1.51
CA ARG A 260 -14.16 -12.85 1.66
C ARG A 260 -13.60 -13.35 0.32
N ASP A 261 -14.47 -13.83 -0.56
CA ASP A 261 -14.05 -14.35 -1.86
C ASP A 261 -13.58 -13.22 -2.79
N GLU A 262 -14.24 -12.05 -2.73
CA GLU A 262 -13.79 -10.88 -3.48
C GLU A 262 -12.41 -10.41 -2.99
N ALA A 263 -12.21 -10.34 -1.69
CA ALA A 263 -10.91 -9.99 -1.11
C ALA A 263 -9.82 -11.01 -1.53
N ARG A 264 -10.13 -12.32 -1.52
CA ARG A 264 -9.20 -13.36 -2.00
C ARG A 264 -8.84 -13.17 -3.48
N ARG A 265 -9.82 -12.88 -4.33
CA ARG A 265 -9.58 -12.61 -5.76
C ARG A 265 -8.64 -11.42 -5.98
N ILE A 266 -8.81 -10.35 -5.18
CA ILE A 266 -7.94 -9.17 -5.25
C ILE A 266 -6.51 -9.50 -4.83
N VAL A 267 -6.33 -10.29 -3.77
CA VAL A 267 -4.98 -10.71 -3.31
C VAL A 267 -4.27 -11.60 -4.33
N VAL A 268 -5.03 -12.33 -5.13
CA VAL A 268 -4.50 -13.25 -6.16
C VAL A 268 -4.15 -12.52 -7.46
N LEU A 269 -4.78 -11.36 -7.73
CA LEU A 269 -4.51 -10.57 -8.91
C LEU A 269 -3.05 -10.13 -9.00
#